data_9bc57e8b07b0df9f1f6c5960134cb636
#
_entry.id   9bc57e8b07b0df9f1f6c5960134cb636
#
_cell.length_a   1.000
_cell.length_b   1.000
_cell.length_c   1.000
_cell.angle_alpha   90.00
_cell.angle_beta   90.00
_cell.angle_gamma   90.00
#
_symmetry.space_group_name_H-M   'P 1'
#
loop_
_entity.id
_entity.type
_entity.pdbx_description
1 polymer ?
#
loop_
_entity_poly.entity_id
_entity_poly.type
_entity_poly.pdbx_seq_one_letter_code
_entity_poly.pdbx_strand_id
1 'polypeptide(L)'
;MITLDKLEDYALRHDIPIMQKEGITYLINELNKHQAHSVLEIGSAIGYSGMMMALNTKGLLVESMERDDLRYQQALDNIHKYHLTDRIHLIHADALEYDKRLLKFAPYDCLFIDGAKAQYRKFFEKYIDLLKEDGFVLADNLDFHGMIFDIEHIKNRNTRALVRKIKKFKD
;
A
#
# COMPACT_ATOMS: atom_id res chain seq x y z
N MET A 1 -14.58 -5.50 -12.01
CA MET A 1 -13.35 -5.67 -11.22
C MET A 1 -12.91 -7.13 -11.22
N ILE A 2 -11.66 -7.39 -11.51
CA ILE A 2 -11.07 -8.74 -11.42
C ILE A 2 -10.95 -9.09 -9.95
N THR A 3 -11.39 -10.30 -9.56
CA THR A 3 -11.37 -10.76 -8.16
C THR A 3 -10.42 -11.95 -7.99
N LEU A 4 -10.02 -12.19 -6.75
CA LEU A 4 -9.18 -13.32 -6.35
C LEU A 4 -9.93 -14.20 -5.33
N ASP A 5 -11.07 -14.75 -5.75
CA ASP A 5 -12.01 -15.45 -4.87
C ASP A 5 -11.38 -16.63 -4.13
N LYS A 6 -10.54 -17.41 -4.81
CA LYS A 6 -9.84 -18.54 -4.19
C LYS A 6 -8.86 -18.10 -3.11
N LEU A 7 -8.19 -16.98 -3.31
CA LEU A 7 -7.28 -16.44 -2.32
C LEU A 7 -8.03 -15.84 -1.13
N GLU A 8 -9.16 -15.19 -1.38
CA GLU A 8 -10.06 -14.68 -0.34
C GLU A 8 -10.59 -15.83 0.53
N ASP A 9 -11.04 -16.93 -0.09
CA ASP A 9 -11.50 -18.14 0.61
C ASP A 9 -10.38 -18.77 1.43
N TYR A 10 -9.18 -18.85 0.88
CA TYR A 10 -8.01 -19.37 1.58
C TYR A 10 -7.71 -18.54 2.84
N ALA A 11 -7.70 -17.21 2.70
CA ALA A 11 -7.45 -16.30 3.80
C ALA A 11 -8.50 -16.45 4.91
N LEU A 12 -9.77 -16.56 4.53
CA LEU A 12 -10.87 -16.75 5.47
C LEU A 12 -10.73 -18.07 6.24
N ARG A 13 -10.43 -19.16 5.57
CA ARG A 13 -10.29 -20.49 6.19
C ARG A 13 -9.08 -20.60 7.11
N HIS A 14 -8.05 -19.82 6.89
CA HIS A 14 -6.80 -19.86 7.66
C HIS A 14 -6.64 -18.66 8.60
N ASP A 15 -7.70 -17.89 8.81
CA ASP A 15 -7.71 -16.69 9.67
C ASP A 15 -6.60 -15.69 9.32
N ILE A 16 -6.31 -15.54 8.03
CA ILE A 16 -5.32 -14.57 7.55
C ILE A 16 -6.03 -13.24 7.30
N PRO A 17 -5.65 -12.16 8.00
CA PRO A 17 -6.25 -10.86 7.77
C PRO A 17 -5.85 -10.31 6.39
N ILE A 18 -6.84 -10.01 5.57
CA ILE A 18 -6.69 -9.29 4.30
C ILE A 18 -7.65 -8.10 4.30
N MET A 19 -7.42 -7.16 3.38
CA MET A 19 -8.30 -6.01 3.22
C MET A 19 -9.74 -6.46 2.95
N GLN A 20 -10.69 -5.75 3.56
CA GLN A 20 -12.10 -5.95 3.28
C GLN A 20 -12.45 -5.45 1.87
N LYS A 21 -13.52 -6.00 1.31
CA LYS A 21 -13.94 -5.72 -0.06
C LYS A 21 -14.18 -4.24 -0.32
N GLU A 22 -14.79 -3.53 0.62
CA GLU A 22 -15.04 -2.09 0.53
C GLU A 22 -13.73 -1.30 0.48
N GLY A 23 -12.76 -1.67 1.31
CA GLY A 23 -11.45 -1.02 1.36
C GLY A 23 -10.66 -1.21 0.07
N ILE A 24 -10.60 -2.44 -0.44
CA ILE A 24 -9.87 -2.74 -1.67
C ILE A 24 -10.53 -2.08 -2.90
N THR A 25 -11.86 -2.05 -2.93
CA THR A 25 -12.59 -1.36 -4.00
C THR A 25 -12.30 0.13 -4.00
N TYR A 26 -12.29 0.74 -2.83
CA TYR A 26 -11.96 2.16 -2.70
C TYR A 26 -10.51 2.44 -3.14
N LEU A 27 -9.56 1.63 -2.70
CA LEU A 27 -8.15 1.76 -3.08
C LEU A 27 -8.00 1.72 -4.60
N ILE A 28 -8.60 0.74 -5.25
CA ILE A 28 -8.55 0.58 -6.71
C ILE A 28 -9.19 1.79 -7.41
N ASN A 29 -10.34 2.25 -6.93
CA ASN A 29 -11.02 3.42 -7.49
C ASN A 29 -10.17 4.68 -7.40
N GLU A 30 -9.48 4.90 -6.27
CA GLU A 30 -8.58 6.04 -6.12
C GLU A 30 -7.37 5.95 -7.06
N LEU A 31 -6.78 4.76 -7.21
CA LEU A 31 -5.68 4.55 -8.14
C LEU A 31 -6.09 4.85 -9.59
N ASN A 32 -7.26 4.37 -10.00
CA ASN A 32 -7.78 4.62 -11.36
C ASN A 32 -8.15 6.08 -11.57
N LYS A 33 -8.80 6.70 -10.60
CA LYS A 33 -9.19 8.12 -10.65
C LYS A 33 -7.99 9.03 -10.83
N HIS A 34 -6.89 8.73 -10.16
CA HIS A 34 -5.65 9.49 -10.25
C HIS A 34 -4.73 9.01 -11.37
N GLN A 35 -5.14 8.02 -12.15
CA GLN A 35 -4.31 7.44 -13.23
C GLN A 35 -2.93 7.03 -12.72
N ALA A 36 -2.89 6.36 -11.58
CA ALA A 36 -1.66 5.98 -10.91
C ALA A 36 -0.85 4.98 -11.74
N HIS A 37 0.47 5.18 -11.79
CA HIS A 37 1.42 4.29 -12.47
C HIS A 37 2.28 3.50 -11.51
N SER A 38 2.45 3.96 -10.28
CA SER A 38 3.28 3.28 -9.28
C SER A 38 2.75 3.47 -7.87
N VAL A 39 2.86 2.39 -7.08
CA VAL A 39 2.48 2.34 -5.67
C VAL A 39 3.62 1.75 -4.86
N LEU A 40 3.91 2.36 -3.71
CA LEU A 40 4.68 1.73 -2.65
C LEU A 40 3.71 1.22 -1.59
N GLU A 41 3.70 -0.09 -1.39
CA GLU A 41 2.88 -0.76 -0.38
C GLU A 41 3.74 -1.20 0.81
N ILE A 42 3.34 -0.83 2.01
CA ILE A 42 3.99 -1.27 3.25
C ILE A 42 3.06 -2.27 3.95
N GLY A 43 3.49 -3.52 4.01
CA GLY A 43 2.70 -4.63 4.53
C GLY A 43 1.94 -5.38 3.44
N SER A 44 2.62 -6.29 2.75
CA SER A 44 1.99 -7.07 1.67
C SER A 44 1.11 -8.21 2.17
N ALA A 45 1.34 -8.66 3.41
CA ALA A 45 0.78 -9.91 3.92
C ALA A 45 0.97 -11.04 2.90
N ILE A 46 -0.11 -11.68 2.44
CA ILE A 46 -0.03 -12.75 1.44
C ILE A 46 -0.07 -12.25 -0.01
N GLY A 47 0.05 -10.94 -0.23
CA GLY A 47 0.10 -10.33 -1.55
C GLY A 47 -1.26 -9.94 -2.14
N TYR A 48 -2.32 -10.10 -1.39
CA TYR A 48 -3.70 -9.87 -1.88
C TYR A 48 -3.92 -8.46 -2.40
N SER A 49 -3.66 -7.44 -1.59
CA SER A 49 -3.88 -6.04 -1.98
C SER A 49 -3.02 -5.62 -3.17
N GLY A 50 -1.73 -5.98 -3.16
CA GLY A 50 -0.82 -5.69 -4.27
C GLY A 50 -1.29 -6.30 -5.59
N MET A 51 -1.72 -7.56 -5.55
CA MET A 51 -2.25 -8.25 -6.73
C MET A 51 -3.57 -7.64 -7.21
N MET A 52 -4.47 -7.31 -6.30
CA MET A 52 -5.74 -6.65 -6.65
C MET A 52 -5.50 -5.28 -7.30
N MET A 53 -4.57 -4.50 -6.77
CA MET A 53 -4.17 -3.23 -7.39
C MET A 53 -3.61 -3.43 -8.80
N ALA A 54 -2.67 -4.35 -8.98
CA ALA A 54 -2.04 -4.61 -10.28
C ALA A 54 -3.03 -5.14 -11.32
N LEU A 55 -3.95 -6.02 -10.91
CA LEU A 55 -4.95 -6.60 -11.83
C LEU A 55 -6.02 -5.61 -12.27
N ASN A 56 -6.31 -4.61 -11.46
CA ASN A 56 -7.44 -3.70 -11.68
C ASN A 56 -7.02 -2.26 -12.03
N THR A 57 -5.74 -2.00 -12.16
CA THR A 57 -5.21 -0.69 -12.56
C THR A 57 -4.21 -0.90 -13.69
N LYS A 58 -4.57 -0.45 -14.88
CA LYS A 58 -3.79 -0.70 -16.09
C LYS A 58 -2.38 -0.14 -15.99
N GLY A 59 -1.38 -0.99 -16.23
CA GLY A 59 0.02 -0.59 -16.25
C GLY A 59 0.63 -0.28 -14.89
N LEU A 60 -0.10 -0.44 -13.80
CA LEU A 60 0.39 -0.14 -12.46
C LEU A 60 1.57 -1.04 -12.08
N LEU A 61 2.62 -0.41 -11.55
CA LEU A 61 3.74 -1.10 -10.91
C LEU A 61 3.62 -0.95 -9.39
N VAL A 62 3.79 -2.07 -8.69
CA VAL A 62 3.71 -2.13 -7.22
C VAL A 62 5.05 -2.56 -6.66
N GLU A 63 5.61 -1.75 -5.76
CA GLU A 63 6.66 -2.21 -4.84
C GLU A 63 6.05 -2.45 -3.48
N SER A 64 6.27 -3.64 -2.92
CA SER A 64 5.63 -4.05 -1.68
C SER A 64 6.63 -4.66 -0.73
N MET A 65 6.54 -4.32 0.55
CA MET A 65 7.42 -4.82 1.59
C MET A 65 6.66 -5.69 2.59
N GLU A 66 7.26 -6.82 2.95
CA GLU A 66 6.77 -7.71 4.00
C GLU A 66 7.94 -8.17 4.87
N ARG A 67 7.83 -7.99 6.18
CA ARG A 67 8.89 -8.39 7.11
C ARG A 67 8.76 -9.82 7.63
N ASP A 68 7.55 -10.35 7.68
CA ASP A 68 7.30 -11.71 8.18
C ASP A 68 7.72 -12.75 7.13
N ASP A 69 8.57 -13.68 7.53
CA ASP A 69 9.14 -14.68 6.64
C ASP A 69 8.07 -15.53 5.95
N LEU A 70 7.09 -16.01 6.71
CA LEU A 70 6.02 -16.86 6.18
C LEU A 70 5.11 -16.08 5.24
N ARG A 71 4.71 -14.88 5.63
CA ARG A 71 3.85 -14.02 4.79
C ARG A 71 4.54 -13.61 3.50
N TYR A 72 5.82 -13.25 3.58
CA TYR A 72 6.62 -12.95 2.40
C TYR A 72 6.63 -14.14 1.43
N GLN A 73 6.90 -15.34 1.92
CA GLN A 73 6.95 -16.53 1.06
C GLN A 73 5.57 -16.82 0.43
N GLN A 74 4.50 -16.69 1.20
CA GLN A 74 3.13 -16.84 0.68
C GLN A 74 2.81 -15.80 -0.40
N ALA A 75 3.19 -14.54 -0.16
CA ALA A 75 3.01 -13.47 -1.14
C ALA A 75 3.79 -13.75 -2.43
N LEU A 76 5.04 -14.17 -2.30
CA LEU A 76 5.89 -14.51 -3.45
C LEU A 76 5.28 -15.63 -4.28
N ASP A 77 4.83 -16.70 -3.64
CA ASP A 77 4.19 -17.84 -4.31
C ASP A 77 2.90 -17.41 -5.03
N ASN A 78 2.10 -16.57 -4.40
CA ASN A 78 0.86 -16.03 -5.01
C ASN A 78 1.16 -15.16 -6.22
N ILE A 79 2.14 -14.27 -6.13
CA ILE A 79 2.55 -13.39 -7.24
C ILE A 79 3.02 -14.22 -8.43
N HIS A 80 3.79 -15.28 -8.21
CA HIS A 80 4.20 -16.21 -9.24
C HIS A 80 3.01 -16.95 -9.85
N LYS A 81 2.13 -17.48 -9.01
CA LYS A 81 0.94 -18.24 -9.43
C LYS A 81 0.03 -17.43 -10.35
N TYR A 82 -0.14 -16.15 -10.07
CA TYR A 82 -1.00 -15.27 -10.86
C TYR A 82 -0.25 -14.49 -11.95
N HIS A 83 1.00 -14.85 -12.22
CA HIS A 83 1.81 -14.28 -13.29
C HIS A 83 2.00 -12.76 -13.20
N LEU A 84 2.22 -12.25 -11.98
CA LEU A 84 2.37 -10.82 -11.71
C LEU A 84 3.80 -10.39 -11.34
N THR A 85 4.79 -11.24 -11.59
CA THR A 85 6.19 -10.94 -11.27
C THR A 85 6.74 -9.72 -12.01
N ASP A 86 6.21 -9.41 -13.18
CA ASP A 86 6.60 -8.23 -13.97
C ASP A 86 6.00 -6.93 -13.43
N ARG A 87 4.97 -7.04 -12.61
CA ARG A 87 4.17 -5.92 -12.14
C ARG A 87 4.38 -5.61 -10.66
N ILE A 88 4.79 -6.61 -9.88
CA ILE A 88 4.95 -6.50 -8.43
C ILE A 88 6.38 -6.88 -8.05
N HIS A 89 7.11 -5.90 -7.52
CA HIS A 89 8.40 -6.10 -6.90
C HIS A 89 8.21 -6.28 -5.40
N LEU A 90 8.32 -7.52 -4.92
CA LEU A 90 8.16 -7.86 -3.52
C LEU A 90 9.51 -7.85 -2.80
N ILE A 91 9.57 -7.17 -1.66
CA ILE A 91 10.78 -6.99 -0.87
C ILE A 91 10.58 -7.63 0.50
N HIS A 92 11.48 -8.53 0.88
CA HIS A 92 11.51 -9.12 2.22
C HIS A 92 12.33 -8.21 3.15
N ALA A 93 11.67 -7.32 3.84
CA ALA A 93 12.33 -6.36 4.72
C ALA A 93 11.37 -5.74 5.74
N ASP A 94 11.94 -5.27 6.84
CA ASP A 94 11.28 -4.30 7.71
C ASP A 94 11.37 -2.92 7.06
N ALA A 95 10.23 -2.30 6.79
CA ALA A 95 10.17 -1.02 6.11
C ALA A 95 10.84 0.11 6.87
N LEU A 96 10.92 0.02 8.21
CA LEU A 96 11.62 1.03 9.02
C LEU A 96 13.14 0.92 8.90
N GLU A 97 13.67 -0.24 8.52
CA GLU A 97 15.11 -0.50 8.44
C GLU A 97 15.64 -0.53 7.00
N TYR A 98 14.74 -0.68 6.03
CA TYR A 98 15.11 -0.79 4.62
C TYR A 98 15.71 0.51 4.09
N ASP A 99 16.75 0.41 3.29
CA ASP A 99 17.32 1.57 2.60
C ASP A 99 16.42 1.97 1.42
N LYS A 100 15.66 3.04 1.61
CA LYS A 100 14.70 3.53 0.60
C LYS A 100 15.35 3.93 -0.73
N ARG A 101 16.67 4.16 -0.76
CA ARG A 101 17.40 4.45 -2.00
C ARG A 101 17.46 3.25 -2.94
N LEU A 102 17.19 2.04 -2.44
CA LEU A 102 17.17 0.80 -3.23
C LEU A 102 15.82 0.54 -3.92
N LEU A 103 14.80 1.34 -3.63
CA LEU A 103 13.50 1.21 -4.27
C LEU A 103 13.58 1.52 -5.76
N LYS A 104 12.89 0.71 -6.58
CA LYS A 104 13.03 0.72 -8.04
C LYS A 104 12.03 1.62 -8.75
N PHE A 105 10.84 1.81 -8.18
CA PHE A 105 9.73 2.46 -8.90
C PHE A 105 9.44 3.89 -8.40
N ALA A 106 10.28 4.41 -7.51
CA ALA A 106 10.16 5.81 -7.07
C ALA A 106 10.41 6.78 -8.24
N PRO A 107 9.77 7.96 -8.25
CA PRO A 107 8.76 8.42 -7.30
C PRO A 107 7.39 7.79 -7.54
N TYR A 108 6.60 7.69 -6.46
CA TYR A 108 5.31 6.98 -6.48
C TYR A 108 4.13 7.92 -6.60
N ASP A 109 3.07 7.44 -7.25
CA ASP A 109 1.77 8.12 -7.26
C ASP A 109 1.03 7.90 -5.93
N CYS A 110 1.21 6.73 -5.30
CA CYS A 110 0.55 6.38 -4.06
C CYS A 110 1.51 5.71 -3.07
N LEU A 111 1.40 6.10 -1.81
CA LEU A 111 1.93 5.35 -0.67
C LEU A 111 0.76 4.69 0.04
N PHE A 112 0.72 3.36 0.04
CA PHE A 112 -0.31 2.59 0.71
C PHE A 112 0.30 1.87 1.93
N ILE A 113 -0.25 2.15 3.12
CA ILE A 113 0.25 1.60 4.37
C ILE A 113 -0.79 0.65 4.95
N ASP A 114 -0.45 -0.63 4.98
CA ASP A 114 -1.25 -1.70 5.57
C ASP A 114 -0.38 -2.52 6.54
N GLY A 115 0.16 -1.84 7.50
CA GLY A 115 1.05 -2.43 8.50
C GLY A 115 0.56 -2.23 9.93
N ALA A 116 1.47 -2.35 10.89
CA ALA A 116 1.17 -2.13 12.30
C ALA A 116 0.79 -0.67 12.59
N LYS A 117 -0.42 -0.45 13.09
CA LYS A 117 -0.99 0.88 13.35
C LYS A 117 -0.07 1.80 14.16
N ALA A 118 0.61 1.24 15.16
CA ALA A 118 1.53 2.01 16.00
C ALA A 118 2.74 2.60 15.25
N GLN A 119 3.03 2.11 14.05
CA GLN A 119 4.19 2.50 13.23
C GLN A 119 3.84 3.35 12.01
N TYR A 120 2.55 3.63 11.76
CA TYR A 120 2.11 4.37 10.57
C TYR A 120 2.80 5.72 10.41
N ARG A 121 2.93 6.46 11.50
CA ARG A 121 3.61 7.74 11.49
C ARG A 121 5.06 7.62 11.02
N LYS A 122 5.78 6.62 11.51
CA LYS A 122 7.18 6.36 11.15
C LYS A 122 7.32 5.99 9.68
N PHE A 123 6.41 5.16 9.16
CA PHE A 123 6.37 4.81 7.74
C PHE A 123 6.08 6.05 6.88
N PHE A 124 5.09 6.82 7.27
CA PHE A 124 4.74 8.06 6.58
C PHE A 124 5.92 9.03 6.51
N GLU A 125 6.54 9.32 7.65
CA GLU A 125 7.68 10.25 7.72
C GLU A 125 8.87 9.76 6.89
N LYS A 126 9.12 8.45 6.87
CA LYS A 126 10.24 7.88 6.12
C LYS A 126 10.04 7.94 4.61
N TYR A 127 8.84 7.67 4.11
CA TYR A 127 8.59 7.44 2.69
C TYR A 127 7.88 8.57 1.96
N ILE A 128 7.37 9.57 2.68
CA ILE A 128 6.57 10.66 2.08
C ILE A 128 7.33 11.45 1.01
N ASP A 129 8.64 11.59 1.16
CA ASP A 129 9.49 12.31 0.22
C ASP A 129 9.69 11.56 -1.11
N LEU A 130 9.29 10.28 -1.18
CA LEU A 130 9.32 9.48 -2.40
C LEU A 130 8.03 9.57 -3.22
N LEU A 131 7.03 10.31 -2.75
CA LEU A 131 5.84 10.58 -3.52
C LEU A 131 6.08 11.67 -4.56
N LYS A 132 5.40 11.54 -5.70
CA LYS A 132 5.28 12.63 -6.67
C LYS A 132 4.56 13.82 -6.02
N GLU A 133 4.74 15.00 -6.62
CA GLU A 133 4.15 16.25 -6.11
C GLU A 133 2.63 16.16 -5.91
N ASP A 134 1.93 15.50 -6.82
CA ASP A 134 0.48 15.27 -6.77
C ASP A 134 0.12 13.86 -6.27
N GLY A 135 1.07 13.16 -5.68
CA GLY A 135 0.88 11.85 -5.08
C GLY A 135 -0.05 11.87 -3.87
N PHE A 136 -0.49 10.71 -3.43
CA PHE A 136 -1.41 10.59 -2.30
C PHE A 136 -1.05 9.40 -1.40
N VAL A 137 -1.55 9.46 -0.16
CA VAL A 137 -1.35 8.40 0.84
C VAL A 137 -2.70 7.79 1.19
N LEU A 138 -2.77 6.48 1.19
CA LEU A 138 -3.88 5.72 1.73
C LEU A 138 -3.39 4.78 2.82
N ALA A 139 -4.23 4.53 3.82
CA ALA A 139 -3.91 3.61 4.88
C ALA A 139 -5.14 2.85 5.30
N ASP A 140 -4.99 1.55 5.50
CA ASP A 140 -6.08 0.68 5.95
C ASP A 140 -6.23 0.75 7.47
N ASN A 141 -7.48 0.80 7.94
CA ASN A 141 -7.84 0.75 9.37
C ASN A 141 -7.18 1.82 10.26
N LEU A 142 -6.90 3.00 9.73
CA LEU A 142 -6.31 4.09 10.51
C LEU A 142 -7.34 4.87 11.32
N ASP A 143 -7.00 5.10 12.58
CA ASP A 143 -7.53 6.23 13.32
C ASP A 143 -6.61 7.44 13.09
N PHE A 144 -7.07 8.35 12.22
CA PHE A 144 -6.26 9.46 11.75
C PHE A 144 -6.13 10.63 12.73
N HIS A 145 -6.78 10.60 13.89
CA HIS A 145 -6.74 11.72 14.83
C HIS A 145 -5.31 12.09 15.25
N GLY A 146 -4.46 11.08 15.51
CA GLY A 146 -3.06 11.32 15.84
C GLY A 146 -2.24 11.90 14.69
N MET A 147 -2.51 11.48 13.44
CA MET A 147 -1.78 11.98 12.27
C MET A 147 -2.19 13.41 11.87
N ILE A 148 -3.44 13.78 12.08
CA ILE A 148 -3.94 15.11 11.72
C ILE A 148 -3.26 16.21 12.54
N PHE A 149 -3.00 15.97 13.81
CA PHE A 149 -2.31 16.93 14.67
C PHE A 149 -0.85 17.17 14.26
N ASP A 150 -0.19 16.16 13.70
CA ASP A 150 1.20 16.27 13.28
C ASP A 150 1.40 16.98 11.93
N ILE A 151 0.34 17.07 11.13
CA ILE A 151 0.40 17.70 9.79
C ILE A 151 0.64 19.19 9.88
N GLU A 152 0.20 19.84 10.94
CA GLU A 152 0.47 21.26 11.14
C GLU A 152 1.96 21.54 11.27
N HIS A 153 2.76 20.54 11.68
CA HIS A 153 4.21 20.62 11.79
C HIS A 153 4.95 20.22 10.51
N ILE A 154 4.27 19.63 9.52
CA ILE A 154 4.89 19.26 8.24
C ILE A 154 4.98 20.50 7.35
N LYS A 155 6.20 20.95 7.12
CA LYS A 155 6.49 22.17 6.32
C LYS A 155 6.17 22.03 4.84
N ASN A 156 5.85 20.84 4.34
CA ASN A 156 5.57 20.61 2.93
C ASN A 156 4.08 20.79 2.62
N ARG A 157 3.79 21.79 1.77
CA ARG A 157 2.43 22.14 1.33
C ARG A 157 1.68 20.97 0.66
N ASN A 158 2.40 20.12 -0.07
CA ASN A 158 1.85 18.96 -0.77
C ASN A 158 1.41 17.87 0.20
N THR A 159 2.18 17.65 1.25
CA THR A 159 1.85 16.69 2.31
C THR A 159 0.57 17.07 3.05
N ARG A 160 0.32 18.37 3.29
CA ARG A 160 -0.94 18.84 3.89
C ARG A 160 -2.15 18.52 3.02
N ALA A 161 -2.02 18.64 1.71
CA ALA A 161 -3.09 18.29 0.77
C ALA A 161 -3.38 16.79 0.75
N LEU A 162 -2.34 15.95 0.83
CA LEU A 162 -2.44 14.50 0.88
C LEU A 162 -3.22 14.04 2.11
N VAL A 163 -2.92 14.60 3.26
CA VAL A 163 -3.57 14.18 4.50
C VAL A 163 -5.02 14.66 4.59
N ARG A 164 -5.37 15.78 3.98
CA ARG A 164 -6.77 16.18 3.81
C ARG A 164 -7.57 15.16 3.00
N LYS A 165 -6.99 14.55 1.98
CA LYS A 165 -7.63 13.46 1.22
C LYS A 165 -7.88 12.24 2.09
N ILE A 166 -6.93 11.87 2.93
CA ILE A 166 -7.05 10.76 3.88
C ILE A 166 -8.18 11.02 4.88
N LYS A 167 -8.32 12.24 5.41
CA LYS A 167 -9.43 12.61 6.30
C LYS A 167 -10.79 12.40 5.64
N LYS A 168 -10.93 12.78 4.38
CA LYS A 168 -12.17 12.59 3.61
C LYS A 168 -12.50 11.12 3.38
N PHE A 169 -11.52 10.25 3.41
CA PHE A 169 -11.74 8.81 3.22
C PHE A 169 -12.46 8.17 4.42
N LYS A 170 -12.21 8.67 5.62
CA LYS A 170 -12.81 8.09 6.84
C LYS A 170 -14.18 8.68 7.18
N ASP A 171 -14.44 9.86 6.73
CA ASP A 171 -15.73 10.52 6.91
C ASP A 171 -16.76 10.01 5.89
#